data_69ab79e785b0ee82719dc95986cb97f6
#
_entry.id   69ab79e785b0ee82719dc95986cb97f6
#
_cell.length_a   1.000
_cell.length_b   1.000
_cell.length_c   1.000
_cell.angle_alpha   90.00
_cell.angle_beta   90.00
_cell.angle_gamma   90.00
#
_symmetry.space_group_name_H-M   'P 1'
#
loop_
_entity.id
_entity.type
_entity.pdbx_description
1 polymer ?
#
loop_
_entity_poly.entity_id
_entity_poly.type
_entity_poly.pdbx_seq_one_letter_code
_entity_poly.pdbx_strand_id
1 'polypeptide(L)'
;MSLDFAMRPEWEQLRARARAVAERGVAEYGRWHDSWINGHSKDFSKVLAAEGWIGMTWPVAYGGGGRPGIERIIMAEEMISAGAPIAASWFADRQMGPSIYLYGTDSQKTELLPGMLSGEATWCIGMSEPDAGSDLASLKTTAVRDGDHYVVNGQKIWTSGAASAEFCYVICRTRTEGPPHRGLSELIVPMDLDGIEVRPVRDMVGTSHFCEIFLTDVRVPASNLVGTEGGAFKQTMVQLGYERGGIDRLVSNRPLYDLALEHADLSDPRTRQEIAAIETGYRLGRLMVYRGALGQGGADFSAGTKAYCTEHEQRVAQFAARVLGPAATVGEAVPNSICYAPAYTIQGGTSAILRNILGERVLQLPREPR
;
A
#
# COMPACT_ATOMS: atom_id res chain seq x y z
N MET A 1 14.86 -22.76 -15.23
CA MET A 1 14.43 -21.56 -15.98
C MET A 1 15.51 -20.50 -15.82
N SER A 2 16.11 -20.06 -16.90
CA SER A 2 17.04 -18.93 -16.90
C SER A 2 16.24 -17.68 -16.54
N LEU A 3 16.66 -16.95 -15.50
CA LEU A 3 16.08 -15.66 -15.15
C LEU A 3 16.63 -14.63 -16.14
N ASP A 4 15.80 -14.18 -17.06
CA ASP A 4 16.13 -13.09 -17.96
C ASP A 4 15.66 -11.77 -17.32
N PHE A 5 16.62 -10.93 -16.95
CA PHE A 5 16.38 -9.61 -16.37
C PHE A 5 16.58 -8.48 -17.39
N ALA A 6 16.76 -8.82 -18.66
CA ALA A 6 16.89 -7.80 -19.70
C ALA A 6 15.57 -7.00 -19.81
N MET A 7 15.70 -5.69 -19.80
CA MET A 7 14.55 -4.82 -20.04
C MET A 7 14.17 -4.90 -21.51
N ARG A 8 12.90 -5.18 -21.77
CA ARG A 8 12.38 -5.20 -23.13
C ARG A 8 12.20 -3.78 -23.65
N PRO A 9 12.34 -3.54 -24.96
CA PRO A 9 12.18 -2.20 -25.55
C PRO A 9 10.84 -1.53 -25.17
N GLU A 10 9.74 -2.29 -25.14
CA GLU A 10 8.42 -1.80 -24.76
C GLU A 10 8.37 -1.35 -23.29
N TRP A 11 9.11 -2.01 -22.41
CA TRP A 11 9.21 -1.62 -20.99
C TRP A 11 10.05 -0.36 -20.81
N GLU A 12 11.12 -0.18 -21.59
CA GLU A 12 11.91 1.05 -21.58
C GLU A 12 11.09 2.24 -22.10
N GLN A 13 10.26 2.04 -23.13
CA GLN A 13 9.34 3.07 -23.62
C GLN A 13 8.30 3.44 -22.58
N LEU A 14 7.71 2.44 -21.88
CA LEU A 14 6.79 2.68 -20.78
C LEU A 14 7.45 3.46 -19.65
N ARG A 15 8.68 3.09 -19.27
CA ARG A 15 9.48 3.79 -18.25
C ARG A 15 9.69 5.24 -18.60
N ALA A 16 10.12 5.53 -19.83
CA ALA A 16 10.34 6.89 -20.29
C ALA A 16 9.04 7.72 -20.28
N ARG A 17 7.92 7.13 -20.74
CA ARG A 17 6.60 7.77 -20.67
C ARG A 17 6.15 8.02 -19.22
N ALA A 18 6.30 7.04 -18.34
CA ALA A 18 5.94 7.17 -16.94
C ALA A 18 6.74 8.26 -16.24
N ARG A 19 8.06 8.33 -16.50
CA ARG A 19 8.93 9.41 -15.99
C ARG A 19 8.45 10.78 -16.45
N ALA A 20 8.18 10.96 -17.73
CA ALA A 20 7.70 12.23 -18.26
C ALA A 20 6.35 12.66 -17.65
N VAL A 21 5.43 11.73 -17.41
CA VAL A 21 4.15 12.01 -16.70
C VAL A 21 4.40 12.36 -15.25
N ALA A 22 5.27 11.62 -14.56
CA ALA A 22 5.62 11.88 -13.17
C ALA A 22 6.25 13.27 -12.98
N GLU A 23 7.19 13.66 -13.86
CA GLU A 23 7.82 14.98 -13.85
C GLU A 23 6.79 16.10 -14.06
N ARG A 24 5.86 15.95 -14.99
CA ARG A 24 4.75 16.90 -15.18
C ARG A 24 3.86 16.97 -13.94
N GLY A 25 3.51 15.82 -13.35
CA GLY A 25 2.72 15.76 -12.12
C GLY A 25 3.41 16.47 -10.96
N VAL A 26 4.72 16.28 -10.81
CA VAL A 26 5.51 16.99 -9.78
C VAL A 26 5.56 18.48 -10.03
N ALA A 27 5.71 18.91 -11.28
CA ALA A 27 5.73 20.33 -11.63
C ALA A 27 4.39 21.02 -11.35
N GLU A 28 3.28 20.33 -11.55
CA GLU A 28 1.93 20.90 -11.40
C GLU A 28 1.37 20.79 -9.96
N TYR A 29 1.61 19.64 -9.29
CA TYR A 29 1.01 19.32 -7.99
C TYR A 29 2.02 19.26 -6.84
N GLY A 30 3.29 19.54 -7.11
CA GLY A 30 4.37 19.47 -6.12
C GLY A 30 4.96 18.07 -5.95
N ARG A 31 6.18 18.04 -5.35
CA ARG A 31 6.88 16.80 -5.01
C ARG A 31 6.50 16.34 -3.61
N TRP A 32 6.16 15.09 -3.47
CA TRP A 32 5.76 14.47 -2.22
C TRP A 32 6.74 13.38 -1.82
N HIS A 33 7.14 13.38 -0.55
CA HIS A 33 7.76 12.23 0.08
C HIS A 33 6.66 11.24 0.47
N ASP A 34 6.92 9.94 0.35
CA ASP A 34 5.89 8.92 0.54
C ASP A 34 4.64 9.17 -0.32
N SER A 35 4.86 9.53 -1.56
CA SER A 35 3.85 10.06 -2.48
C SER A 35 2.65 9.15 -2.70
N TRP A 36 2.79 7.85 -2.49
CA TRP A 36 1.72 6.85 -2.58
C TRP A 36 0.81 6.82 -1.33
N ILE A 37 1.20 7.50 -0.24
CA ILE A 37 0.39 7.67 0.98
C ILE A 37 -0.01 9.14 1.19
N ASN A 38 0.94 10.06 1.08
CA ASN A 38 0.76 11.47 1.42
C ASN A 38 0.40 12.34 0.21
N GLY A 39 0.79 11.95 -0.99
CA GLY A 39 0.55 12.72 -2.21
C GLY A 39 -0.88 12.50 -2.74
N HIS A 40 -1.87 13.09 -2.09
CA HIS A 40 -3.27 12.95 -2.48
C HIS A 40 -3.68 14.03 -3.50
N SER A 41 -3.94 13.61 -4.75
CA SER A 41 -4.47 14.46 -5.81
C SER A 41 -5.46 13.67 -6.68
N LYS A 42 -6.75 14.03 -6.62
CA LYS A 42 -7.77 13.47 -7.51
C LYS A 42 -7.53 13.88 -8.97
N ASP A 43 -7.06 15.10 -9.21
CA ASP A 43 -6.80 15.56 -10.57
C ASP A 43 -5.64 14.79 -11.20
N PHE A 44 -4.58 14.50 -10.45
CA PHE A 44 -3.52 13.63 -10.96
C PHE A 44 -3.98 12.18 -11.15
N SER A 45 -4.90 11.68 -10.31
CA SER A 45 -5.52 10.36 -10.53
C SER A 45 -6.28 10.29 -11.85
N LYS A 46 -6.97 11.36 -12.26
CA LYS A 46 -7.61 11.46 -13.58
C LYS A 46 -6.59 11.45 -14.72
N VAL A 47 -5.42 12.06 -14.53
CA VAL A 47 -4.31 11.95 -15.50
C VAL A 47 -3.85 10.49 -15.62
N LEU A 48 -3.67 9.78 -14.50
CA LEU A 48 -3.31 8.36 -14.52
C LEU A 48 -4.39 7.50 -15.19
N ALA A 49 -5.66 7.81 -14.96
CA ALA A 49 -6.78 7.14 -15.62
C ALA A 49 -6.76 7.36 -17.13
N ALA A 50 -6.54 8.59 -17.59
CA ALA A 50 -6.43 8.93 -19.01
C ALA A 50 -5.24 8.25 -19.72
N GLU A 51 -4.15 7.99 -18.98
CA GLU A 51 -3.00 7.20 -19.45
C GLU A 51 -3.30 5.68 -19.48
N GLY A 52 -4.44 5.23 -18.92
CA GLY A 52 -4.79 3.82 -18.76
C GLY A 52 -3.95 3.12 -17.69
N TRP A 53 -3.53 3.84 -16.65
CA TRP A 53 -2.62 3.34 -15.62
C TRP A 53 -3.31 2.97 -14.31
N ILE A 54 -4.57 3.32 -14.13
CA ILE A 54 -5.41 2.74 -13.08
C ILE A 54 -6.04 1.46 -13.64
N GLY A 55 -6.00 0.38 -12.88
CA GLY A 55 -6.49 -0.92 -13.32
C GLY A 55 -5.66 -1.58 -14.42
N MET A 56 -4.37 -1.21 -14.59
CA MET A 56 -3.49 -1.77 -15.63
C MET A 56 -3.54 -3.30 -15.68
N THR A 57 -3.54 -3.95 -14.53
CA THR A 57 -3.49 -5.41 -14.39
C THR A 57 -4.86 -6.06 -14.24
N TRP A 58 -5.92 -5.25 -14.10
CA TRP A 58 -7.27 -5.79 -13.91
C TRP A 58 -7.78 -6.45 -15.18
N PRO A 59 -8.68 -7.46 -15.06
CA PRO A 59 -9.26 -8.11 -16.23
C PRO A 59 -9.98 -7.12 -17.15
N VAL A 60 -9.80 -7.29 -18.46
CA VAL A 60 -10.44 -6.46 -19.50
C VAL A 60 -11.96 -6.49 -19.38
N ALA A 61 -12.54 -7.63 -18.95
CA ALA A 61 -13.98 -7.77 -18.74
C ALA A 61 -14.56 -6.77 -17.71
N TYR A 62 -13.71 -6.21 -16.84
CA TYR A 62 -14.10 -5.21 -15.84
C TYR A 62 -13.54 -3.81 -16.15
N GLY A 63 -13.17 -3.55 -17.39
CA GLY A 63 -12.64 -2.27 -17.84
C GLY A 63 -11.13 -2.08 -17.57
N GLY A 64 -10.46 -3.09 -17.05
CA GLY A 64 -9.01 -3.05 -16.81
C GLY A 64 -8.18 -3.24 -18.06
N GLY A 65 -6.88 -3.01 -17.94
CA GLY A 65 -5.93 -3.09 -19.05
C GLY A 65 -5.49 -4.51 -19.43
N GLY A 66 -5.70 -5.52 -18.57
CA GLY A 66 -5.21 -6.89 -18.77
C GLY A 66 -3.70 -6.99 -18.94
N ARG A 67 -2.94 -5.96 -18.52
CA ARG A 67 -1.50 -5.85 -18.75
C ARG A 67 -0.70 -6.68 -17.75
N PRO A 68 0.52 -7.10 -18.11
CA PRO A 68 1.39 -7.83 -17.17
C PRO A 68 1.73 -7.00 -15.93
N GLY A 69 1.83 -7.66 -14.77
CA GLY A 69 2.15 -7.00 -13.49
C GLY A 69 3.45 -6.19 -13.50
N ILE A 70 4.44 -6.62 -14.30
CA ILE A 70 5.72 -5.91 -14.44
C ILE A 70 5.54 -4.48 -14.99
N GLU A 71 4.57 -4.25 -15.87
CA GLU A 71 4.33 -2.93 -16.46
C GLU A 71 3.77 -1.96 -15.42
N ARG A 72 2.86 -2.44 -14.54
CA ARG A 72 2.38 -1.66 -13.40
C ARG A 72 3.53 -1.30 -12.45
N ILE A 73 4.45 -2.24 -12.20
CA ILE A 73 5.61 -2.00 -11.34
C ILE A 73 6.54 -0.94 -11.95
N ILE A 74 6.80 -0.98 -13.24
CA ILE A 74 7.64 0.01 -13.94
C ILE A 74 7.01 1.40 -13.86
N MET A 75 5.72 1.52 -14.12
CA MET A 75 5.00 2.78 -14.00
C MET A 75 5.06 3.33 -12.57
N ALA A 76 4.71 2.51 -11.58
CA ALA A 76 4.69 2.91 -10.18
C ALA A 76 6.10 3.28 -9.66
N GLU A 77 7.14 2.60 -10.11
CA GLU A 77 8.54 2.93 -9.78
C GLU A 77 8.89 4.36 -10.17
N GLU A 78 8.56 4.78 -11.40
CA GLU A 78 8.84 6.13 -11.87
C GLU A 78 7.99 7.18 -11.13
N MET A 79 6.71 6.90 -10.87
CA MET A 79 5.84 7.80 -10.13
C MET A 79 6.35 8.06 -8.72
N ILE A 80 6.65 7.01 -7.96
CA ILE A 80 7.06 7.11 -6.56
C ILE A 80 8.48 7.69 -6.46
N SER A 81 9.40 7.27 -7.34
CA SER A 81 10.76 7.80 -7.36
C SER A 81 10.82 9.30 -7.68
N ALA A 82 9.90 9.80 -8.49
CA ALA A 82 9.77 11.23 -8.76
C ALA A 82 9.07 11.99 -7.62
N GLY A 83 8.30 11.30 -6.79
CA GLY A 83 7.45 11.91 -5.76
C GLY A 83 6.12 12.44 -6.32
N ALA A 84 5.58 11.84 -7.39
CA ALA A 84 4.32 12.24 -8.00
C ALA A 84 3.11 11.82 -7.11
N PRO A 85 2.04 12.65 -7.00
CA PRO A 85 0.99 12.48 -6.00
C PRO A 85 -0.05 11.40 -6.39
N ILE A 86 0.28 10.14 -6.22
CA ILE A 86 -0.53 8.98 -6.64
C ILE A 86 -1.46 8.42 -5.54
N ALA A 87 -1.46 8.97 -4.34
CA ALA A 87 -2.14 8.39 -3.18
C ALA A 87 -3.66 8.27 -3.37
N ALA A 88 -4.31 9.19 -4.08
CA ALA A 88 -5.77 9.22 -4.20
C ALA A 88 -6.36 7.97 -4.88
N SER A 89 -5.67 7.39 -5.88
CA SER A 89 -6.08 6.16 -6.56
C SER A 89 -5.35 4.90 -6.08
N TRP A 90 -4.32 5.05 -5.25
CA TRP A 90 -3.38 3.96 -4.94
C TRP A 90 -4.03 2.75 -4.28
N PHE A 91 -4.86 2.98 -3.24
CA PHE A 91 -5.54 1.89 -2.53
C PHE A 91 -6.62 1.24 -3.40
N ALA A 92 -7.37 2.06 -4.16
CA ALA A 92 -8.35 1.58 -5.12
C ALA A 92 -7.71 0.65 -6.15
N ASP A 93 -6.65 1.11 -6.83
CA ASP A 93 -5.96 0.36 -7.89
C ASP A 93 -5.30 -0.92 -7.38
N ARG A 94 -4.56 -0.85 -6.25
CA ARG A 94 -3.72 -1.94 -5.79
C ARG A 94 -4.47 -3.02 -5.03
N GLN A 95 -5.47 -2.66 -4.24
CA GLN A 95 -6.08 -3.55 -3.25
C GLN A 95 -7.59 -3.68 -3.39
N MET A 96 -8.32 -2.57 -3.45
CA MET A 96 -9.79 -2.60 -3.39
C MET A 96 -10.41 -3.12 -4.69
N GLY A 97 -9.98 -2.63 -5.82
CA GLY A 97 -10.42 -3.13 -7.13
C GLY A 97 -10.17 -4.64 -7.27
N PRO A 98 -8.93 -5.14 -7.03
CA PRO A 98 -8.67 -6.58 -6.97
C PRO A 98 -9.59 -7.36 -6.05
N SER A 99 -9.87 -6.87 -4.84
CA SER A 99 -10.80 -7.53 -3.92
C SER A 99 -12.21 -7.59 -4.47
N ILE A 100 -12.68 -6.49 -5.09
CA ILE A 100 -14.03 -6.41 -5.66
C ILE A 100 -14.16 -7.30 -6.90
N TYR A 101 -13.23 -7.28 -7.86
CA TYR A 101 -13.39 -8.13 -9.04
C TYR A 101 -13.21 -9.63 -8.73
N LEU A 102 -12.46 -10.00 -7.68
CA LEU A 102 -12.28 -11.40 -7.27
C LEU A 102 -13.45 -11.93 -6.44
N TYR A 103 -13.99 -11.13 -5.54
CA TYR A 103 -14.93 -11.59 -4.51
C TYR A 103 -16.27 -10.87 -4.53
N GLY A 104 -16.37 -9.70 -5.11
CA GLY A 104 -17.61 -8.92 -5.17
C GLY A 104 -18.67 -9.54 -6.06
N THR A 105 -19.92 -9.16 -5.83
CA THR A 105 -21.04 -9.48 -6.69
C THR A 105 -20.94 -8.74 -8.03
N ASP A 106 -21.71 -9.16 -9.03
CA ASP A 106 -21.72 -8.48 -10.33
C ASP A 106 -22.25 -7.03 -10.22
N SER A 107 -23.20 -6.77 -9.30
CA SER A 107 -23.66 -5.41 -8.98
C SER A 107 -22.52 -4.56 -8.45
N GLN A 108 -21.78 -5.05 -7.43
CA GLN A 108 -20.64 -4.34 -6.86
C GLN A 108 -19.55 -4.03 -7.92
N LYS A 109 -19.28 -4.99 -8.80
CA LYS A 109 -18.31 -4.78 -9.89
C LYS A 109 -18.77 -3.69 -10.86
N THR A 110 -20.04 -3.74 -11.25
CA THR A 110 -20.62 -2.77 -12.21
C THR A 110 -20.71 -1.37 -11.62
N GLU A 111 -21.02 -1.25 -10.34
CA GLU A 111 -21.24 0.04 -9.68
C GLU A 111 -19.93 0.71 -9.24
N LEU A 112 -18.95 -0.06 -8.76
CA LEU A 112 -17.79 0.49 -8.06
C LEU A 112 -16.52 0.57 -8.91
N LEU A 113 -16.26 -0.42 -9.78
CA LEU A 113 -15.02 -0.45 -10.55
C LEU A 113 -14.87 0.71 -11.53
N PRO A 114 -15.91 1.22 -12.21
CA PRO A 114 -15.78 2.37 -13.10
C PRO A 114 -15.28 3.64 -12.39
N GLY A 115 -15.79 3.95 -11.19
CA GLY A 115 -15.36 5.10 -10.41
C GLY A 115 -13.90 5.01 -9.95
N MET A 116 -13.40 3.79 -9.69
CA MET A 116 -11.99 3.57 -9.40
C MET A 116 -11.12 3.79 -10.65
N LEU A 117 -11.54 3.21 -11.81
CA LEU A 117 -10.81 3.29 -13.08
C LEU A 117 -10.72 4.71 -13.62
N SER A 118 -11.74 5.54 -13.39
CA SER A 118 -11.75 6.96 -13.78
C SER A 118 -10.87 7.84 -12.88
N GLY A 119 -10.41 7.31 -11.72
CA GLY A 119 -9.66 8.07 -10.73
C GLY A 119 -10.51 9.04 -9.91
N GLU A 120 -11.84 8.93 -9.98
CA GLU A 120 -12.78 9.78 -9.24
C GLU A 120 -13.06 9.26 -7.83
N ALA A 121 -13.21 7.93 -7.67
CA ALA A 121 -13.50 7.33 -6.38
C ALA A 121 -12.23 7.07 -5.57
N THR A 122 -12.17 7.65 -4.37
CA THR A 122 -11.08 7.44 -3.42
C THR A 122 -11.49 6.45 -2.33
N TRP A 123 -10.54 5.61 -1.93
CA TRP A 123 -10.77 4.51 -1.01
C TRP A 123 -9.77 4.49 0.14
N CYS A 124 -10.24 4.08 1.31
CA CYS A 124 -9.38 3.75 2.44
C CYS A 124 -9.67 2.34 2.98
N ILE A 125 -8.82 1.86 3.88
CA ILE A 125 -8.91 0.51 4.45
C ILE A 125 -9.01 0.59 5.96
N GLY A 126 -10.14 0.21 6.53
CA GLY A 126 -10.39 0.09 7.96
C GLY A 126 -10.07 -1.33 8.45
N MET A 127 -8.80 -1.60 8.72
CA MET A 127 -8.33 -2.94 9.13
C MET A 127 -7.95 -2.97 10.60
N SER A 128 -6.90 -2.25 10.98
CA SER A 128 -6.34 -2.26 12.34
C SER A 128 -7.24 -1.56 13.35
N GLU A 129 -7.16 -2.01 14.59
CA GLU A 129 -7.82 -1.42 15.76
C GLU A 129 -6.76 -1.09 16.84
N PRO A 130 -7.07 -0.25 17.84
CA PRO A 130 -6.11 0.07 18.90
C PRO A 130 -5.44 -1.15 19.54
N ASP A 131 -6.19 -2.24 19.71
CA ASP A 131 -5.71 -3.49 20.33
C ASP A 131 -5.43 -4.62 19.32
N ALA A 132 -5.68 -4.41 18.01
CA ALA A 132 -5.57 -5.46 16.99
C ALA A 132 -4.89 -4.93 15.72
N GLY A 133 -3.58 -5.14 15.64
CA GLY A 133 -2.77 -4.86 14.45
C GLY A 133 -2.26 -6.16 13.80
N SER A 134 -1.14 -6.69 14.32
CA SER A 134 -0.56 -7.94 13.81
C SER A 134 -1.48 -9.15 14.06
N ASP A 135 -2.20 -9.17 15.18
CA ASP A 135 -3.26 -10.15 15.43
C ASP A 135 -4.62 -9.66 14.92
N LEU A 136 -4.75 -9.64 13.60
CA LEU A 136 -6.00 -9.22 12.93
C LEU A 136 -7.20 -10.07 13.37
N ALA A 137 -6.98 -11.33 13.76
CA ALA A 137 -8.06 -12.22 14.17
C ALA A 137 -8.73 -11.79 15.49
N SER A 138 -8.08 -10.93 16.28
CA SER A 138 -8.59 -10.43 17.56
C SER A 138 -9.41 -9.15 17.46
N LEU A 139 -9.63 -8.59 16.24
CA LEU A 139 -10.39 -7.36 16.06
C LEU A 139 -11.81 -7.45 16.67
N LYS A 140 -12.28 -6.31 17.17
CA LYS A 140 -13.52 -6.19 17.96
C LYS A 140 -14.64 -5.43 17.24
N THR A 141 -14.36 -4.64 16.20
CA THR A 141 -15.41 -3.98 15.41
C THR A 141 -16.43 -5.00 14.95
N THR A 142 -17.68 -4.84 15.33
CA THR A 142 -18.79 -5.77 15.03
C THR A 142 -19.63 -5.27 13.88
N ALA A 143 -20.25 -6.20 13.15
CA ALA A 143 -21.32 -5.92 12.19
C ALA A 143 -22.44 -6.95 12.40
N VAL A 144 -23.52 -6.51 13.01
CA VAL A 144 -24.67 -7.36 13.34
C VAL A 144 -25.73 -7.21 12.26
N ARG A 145 -26.21 -8.33 11.73
CA ARG A 145 -27.25 -8.34 10.71
C ARG A 145 -28.58 -7.85 11.30
N ASP A 146 -29.18 -6.84 10.66
CA ASP A 146 -30.51 -6.32 10.96
C ASP A 146 -31.30 -6.15 9.65
N GLY A 147 -32.07 -7.15 9.32
CA GLY A 147 -32.83 -7.20 8.06
C GLY A 147 -31.93 -7.16 6.83
N ASP A 148 -32.06 -6.12 6.04
CA ASP A 148 -31.30 -5.86 4.82
C ASP A 148 -30.03 -5.00 5.04
N HIS A 149 -29.66 -4.76 6.31
CA HIS A 149 -28.48 -3.99 6.70
C HIS A 149 -27.60 -4.77 7.67
N TYR A 150 -26.36 -4.32 7.82
CA TYR A 150 -25.50 -4.57 8.98
C TYR A 150 -25.42 -3.31 9.83
N VAL A 151 -25.59 -3.43 11.14
CA VAL A 151 -25.31 -2.36 12.10
C VAL A 151 -23.88 -2.54 12.56
N VAL A 152 -23.02 -1.56 12.21
CA VAL A 152 -21.58 -1.62 12.45
C VAL A 152 -21.20 -0.74 13.62
N ASN A 153 -20.49 -1.33 14.60
CA ASN A 153 -20.00 -0.64 15.77
C ASN A 153 -18.53 -0.97 16.03
N GLY A 154 -17.71 0.04 16.30
CA GLY A 154 -16.30 -0.15 16.61
C GLY A 154 -15.42 1.04 16.30
N GLN A 155 -14.10 0.79 16.27
CA GLN A 155 -13.10 1.80 16.01
C GLN A 155 -12.00 1.21 15.12
N LYS A 156 -11.58 1.97 14.11
CA LYS A 156 -10.41 1.66 13.28
C LYS A 156 -9.35 2.74 13.49
N ILE A 157 -8.09 2.34 13.38
CA ILE A 157 -6.93 3.25 13.51
C ILE A 157 -5.92 2.99 12.39
N TRP A 158 -5.06 3.96 12.16
CA TRP A 158 -4.06 3.95 11.08
C TRP A 158 -4.67 3.87 9.68
N THR A 159 -5.91 4.36 9.53
CA THR A 159 -6.62 4.37 8.26
C THR A 159 -6.15 5.54 7.40
N SER A 160 -5.18 5.28 6.53
CA SER A 160 -4.61 6.31 5.65
C SER A 160 -5.65 6.84 4.68
N GLY A 161 -5.74 8.17 4.54
CA GLY A 161 -6.60 8.85 3.59
C GLY A 161 -8.09 8.85 3.92
N ALA A 162 -8.51 8.38 5.11
CA ALA A 162 -9.92 8.31 5.47
C ALA A 162 -10.64 9.67 5.48
N ALA A 163 -9.90 10.76 5.76
CA ALA A 163 -10.48 12.11 5.76
C ALA A 163 -10.97 12.58 4.38
N SER A 164 -10.54 11.94 3.30
CA SER A 164 -10.90 12.29 1.91
C SER A 164 -11.44 11.12 1.09
N ALA A 165 -11.66 9.96 1.73
CA ALA A 165 -12.19 8.78 1.05
C ALA A 165 -13.70 8.82 0.94
N GLU A 166 -14.24 8.43 -0.21
CA GLU A 166 -15.69 8.20 -0.39
C GLU A 166 -16.11 6.83 0.16
N PHE A 167 -15.21 5.86 0.14
CA PHE A 167 -15.49 4.50 0.60
C PHE A 167 -14.40 3.99 1.53
N CYS A 168 -14.81 3.27 2.58
CA CYS A 168 -13.91 2.51 3.43
C CYS A 168 -14.17 1.01 3.27
N TYR A 169 -13.11 0.27 3.01
CA TYR A 169 -13.13 -1.19 3.03
C TYR A 169 -12.87 -1.67 4.46
N VAL A 170 -13.94 -2.04 5.17
CA VAL A 170 -13.89 -2.32 6.60
C VAL A 170 -13.86 -3.83 6.86
N ILE A 171 -12.88 -4.28 7.63
CA ILE A 171 -12.86 -5.65 8.17
C ILE A 171 -13.52 -5.62 9.54
N CYS A 172 -14.57 -6.41 9.71
CA CYS A 172 -15.37 -6.44 10.92
C CYS A 172 -15.74 -7.87 11.32
N ARG A 173 -16.24 -8.05 12.54
CA ARG A 173 -16.71 -9.32 13.07
C ARG A 173 -18.21 -9.47 12.90
N THR A 174 -18.62 -10.44 12.09
CA THR A 174 -20.05 -10.79 11.90
C THR A 174 -20.46 -12.03 12.67
N ARG A 175 -19.50 -12.84 13.13
CA ARG A 175 -19.76 -14.05 13.93
C ARG A 175 -18.78 -14.13 15.10
N THR A 176 -19.27 -14.55 16.24
CA THR A 176 -18.48 -14.80 17.47
C THR A 176 -18.22 -16.29 17.73
N GLU A 177 -18.95 -17.15 17.03
CA GLU A 177 -18.84 -18.61 17.19
C GLU A 177 -17.71 -19.19 16.36
N GLY A 178 -17.02 -20.18 16.92
CA GLY A 178 -15.94 -20.89 16.26
C GLY A 178 -14.58 -20.16 16.32
N PRO A 179 -13.63 -20.54 15.46
CA PRO A 179 -12.30 -19.92 15.43
C PRO A 179 -12.38 -18.43 15.09
N PRO A 180 -11.67 -17.53 15.82
CA PRO A 180 -11.80 -16.07 15.66
C PRO A 180 -11.63 -15.58 14.22
N HIS A 181 -10.69 -16.15 13.44
CA HIS A 181 -10.44 -15.78 12.06
C HIS A 181 -11.58 -16.14 11.09
N ARG A 182 -12.50 -17.04 11.46
CA ARG A 182 -13.66 -17.42 10.65
C ARG A 182 -14.89 -16.54 10.93
N GLY A 183 -14.81 -15.65 11.90
CA GLY A 183 -15.88 -14.71 12.21
C GLY A 183 -15.72 -13.34 11.52
N LEU A 184 -14.72 -13.16 10.66
CA LEU A 184 -14.42 -11.88 10.03
C LEU A 184 -15.03 -11.76 8.64
N SER A 185 -15.62 -10.60 8.37
CA SER A 185 -16.22 -10.24 7.08
C SER A 185 -15.67 -8.89 6.58
N GLU A 186 -15.80 -8.64 5.29
CA GLU A 186 -15.41 -7.40 4.64
C GLU A 186 -16.66 -6.66 4.16
N LEU A 187 -16.79 -5.39 4.56
CA LEU A 187 -17.90 -4.52 4.16
C LEU A 187 -17.36 -3.29 3.42
N ILE A 188 -18.01 -2.91 2.32
CA ILE A 188 -17.80 -1.61 1.69
C ILE A 188 -18.72 -0.61 2.39
N VAL A 189 -18.10 0.36 3.07
CA VAL A 189 -18.80 1.37 3.86
C VAL A 189 -18.67 2.72 3.16
N PRO A 190 -19.74 3.29 2.61
CA PRO A 190 -19.78 4.69 2.19
C PRO A 190 -19.45 5.60 3.39
N MET A 191 -18.55 6.56 3.20
CA MET A 191 -18.06 7.39 4.30
C MET A 191 -18.96 8.55 4.68
N ASP A 192 -20.06 8.75 3.96
CA ASP A 192 -21.11 9.74 4.20
C ASP A 192 -22.30 9.21 5.04
N LEU A 193 -22.23 7.95 5.49
CA LEU A 193 -23.27 7.37 6.34
C LEU A 193 -23.26 7.99 7.74
N ASP A 194 -24.47 8.14 8.31
CA ASP A 194 -24.65 8.57 9.70
C ASP A 194 -23.93 7.61 10.67
N GLY A 195 -23.36 8.18 11.73
CA GLY A 195 -22.64 7.43 12.77
C GLY A 195 -21.16 7.22 12.50
N ILE A 196 -20.63 7.74 11.39
CA ILE A 196 -19.19 7.71 11.08
C ILE A 196 -18.54 9.01 11.55
N GLU A 197 -17.52 8.91 12.38
CA GLU A 197 -16.67 10.02 12.76
C GLU A 197 -15.22 9.72 12.38
N VAL A 198 -14.59 10.59 11.59
CA VAL A 198 -13.18 10.48 11.19
C VAL A 198 -12.36 11.50 11.95
N ARG A 199 -11.36 11.04 12.70
CA ARG A 199 -10.42 11.88 13.45
C ARG A 199 -9.00 11.71 12.92
N PRO A 200 -8.39 12.77 12.36
CA PRO A 200 -6.99 12.74 11.97
C PRO A 200 -6.08 12.45 13.15
N VAL A 201 -5.13 11.54 12.97
CA VAL A 201 -4.06 11.24 13.93
C VAL A 201 -2.82 12.00 13.50
N ARG A 202 -2.38 12.93 14.34
CA ARG A 202 -1.14 13.66 14.10
C ARG A 202 0.04 12.78 14.46
N ASP A 203 0.89 12.52 13.47
CA ASP A 203 2.12 11.75 13.65
C ASP A 203 3.28 12.61 14.21
N MET A 204 4.45 11.98 14.44
CA MET A 204 5.61 12.64 15.02
C MET A 204 6.24 13.72 14.13
N VAL A 205 5.92 13.72 12.84
CA VAL A 205 6.38 14.74 11.87
C VAL A 205 5.35 15.85 11.65
N GLY A 206 4.20 15.75 12.31
CA GLY A 206 3.14 16.76 12.24
C GLY A 206 2.15 16.59 11.12
N THR A 207 2.27 15.52 10.29
CA THR A 207 1.28 15.19 9.27
C THR A 207 0.08 14.44 9.88
N SER A 208 -1.02 14.38 9.16
CA SER A 208 -2.28 13.79 9.64
C SER A 208 -2.94 12.93 8.57
N HIS A 209 -2.14 12.18 7.81
CA HIS A 209 -2.67 11.26 6.78
C HIS A 209 -3.28 9.99 7.37
N PHE A 210 -2.88 9.60 8.59
CA PHE A 210 -3.55 8.56 9.36
C PHE A 210 -4.79 9.11 10.04
N CYS A 211 -5.83 8.28 10.11
CA CYS A 211 -7.05 8.62 10.82
C CYS A 211 -7.47 7.47 11.74
N GLU A 212 -8.20 7.84 12.79
CA GLU A 212 -9.14 6.98 13.48
C GLU A 212 -10.51 7.11 12.82
N ILE A 213 -11.24 6.01 12.75
CA ILE A 213 -12.63 5.98 12.32
C ILE A 213 -13.46 5.38 13.46
N PHE A 214 -14.39 6.15 13.99
CA PHE A 214 -15.38 5.66 14.94
C PHE A 214 -16.67 5.33 14.20
N LEU A 215 -17.20 4.17 14.47
CA LEU A 215 -18.42 3.64 13.86
C LEU A 215 -19.43 3.40 15.00
N THR A 216 -20.54 4.16 15.00
CA THR A 216 -21.58 4.09 16.03
C THR A 216 -22.91 3.85 15.35
N ASP A 217 -23.46 2.65 15.48
CA ASP A 217 -24.71 2.22 14.88
C ASP A 217 -24.82 2.50 13.37
N VAL A 218 -23.71 2.41 12.63
CA VAL A 218 -23.65 2.68 11.20
C VAL A 218 -24.41 1.61 10.44
N ARG A 219 -25.47 2.02 9.74
CA ARG A 219 -26.31 1.11 8.95
C ARG A 219 -25.76 0.94 7.54
N VAL A 220 -25.09 -0.16 7.31
CA VAL A 220 -24.49 -0.51 6.02
C VAL A 220 -25.39 -1.50 5.28
N PRO A 221 -25.79 -1.25 4.02
CA PRO A 221 -26.57 -2.22 3.27
C PRO A 221 -25.91 -3.60 3.21
N ALA A 222 -26.68 -4.63 3.36
CA ALA A 222 -26.14 -5.99 3.34
C ALA A 222 -25.56 -6.40 1.99
N SER A 223 -25.99 -5.76 0.92
CA SER A 223 -25.42 -5.88 -0.41
C SER A 223 -23.94 -5.41 -0.49
N ASN A 224 -23.48 -4.66 0.51
CA ASN A 224 -22.09 -4.18 0.59
C ASN A 224 -21.11 -5.21 1.21
N LEU A 225 -21.61 -6.39 1.59
CA LEU A 225 -20.75 -7.51 1.99
C LEU A 225 -19.95 -7.99 0.76
N VAL A 226 -18.63 -8.06 0.90
CA VAL A 226 -17.75 -8.58 -0.17
C VAL A 226 -17.43 -10.05 0.07
N GLY A 227 -17.71 -10.87 -0.91
CA GLY A 227 -17.52 -12.31 -0.82
C GLY A 227 -18.54 -13.00 0.08
N THR A 228 -18.06 -13.88 0.95
CA THR A 228 -18.91 -14.65 1.86
C THR A 228 -18.73 -14.20 3.30
N GLU A 229 -19.81 -14.18 4.07
CA GLU A 229 -19.75 -13.89 5.49
C GLU A 229 -18.82 -14.86 6.24
N GLY A 230 -17.89 -14.32 7.00
CA GLY A 230 -16.83 -15.10 7.68
C GLY A 230 -15.60 -15.39 6.80
N GLY A 231 -15.59 -14.93 5.54
CA GLY A 231 -14.51 -15.19 4.56
C GLY A 231 -13.35 -14.21 4.57
N ALA A 232 -13.47 -13.10 5.28
CA ALA A 232 -12.53 -11.97 5.20
C ALA A 232 -11.06 -12.34 5.46
N PHE A 233 -10.79 -13.22 6.43
CA PHE A 233 -9.40 -13.54 6.75
C PHE A 233 -8.62 -14.09 5.55
N LYS A 234 -9.26 -14.99 4.77
CA LYS A 234 -8.64 -15.53 3.55
C LYS A 234 -8.51 -14.46 2.45
N GLN A 235 -9.53 -13.64 2.27
CA GLN A 235 -9.55 -12.56 1.28
C GLN A 235 -8.46 -11.52 1.58
N THR A 236 -8.35 -11.11 2.85
CA THR A 236 -7.29 -10.20 3.33
C THR A 236 -5.88 -10.77 3.10
N MET A 237 -5.66 -12.07 3.28
CA MET A 237 -4.34 -12.67 3.01
C MET A 237 -3.96 -12.57 1.53
N VAL A 238 -4.91 -12.71 0.61
CA VAL A 238 -4.69 -12.49 -0.83
C VAL A 238 -4.39 -11.01 -1.10
N GLN A 239 -5.18 -10.10 -0.54
CA GLN A 239 -5.01 -8.66 -0.66
C GLN A 239 -3.62 -8.19 -0.17
N LEU A 240 -3.17 -8.69 0.99
CA LEU A 240 -1.83 -8.41 1.52
C LEU A 240 -0.71 -8.94 0.62
N GLY A 241 -0.97 -9.98 -0.17
CA GLY A 241 -0.05 -10.47 -1.18
C GLY A 241 0.27 -9.42 -2.24
N TYR A 242 -0.74 -8.72 -2.73
CA TYR A 242 -0.57 -7.59 -3.67
C TYR A 242 0.18 -6.42 -3.02
N GLU A 243 -0.11 -6.13 -1.76
CA GLU A 243 0.53 -5.05 -1.02
C GLU A 243 2.03 -5.31 -0.79
N ARG A 244 2.38 -6.51 -0.34
CA ARG A 244 3.75 -6.87 0.08
C ARG A 244 4.74 -6.96 -1.07
N GLY A 245 4.27 -7.25 -2.28
CA GLY A 245 5.11 -7.38 -3.47
C GLY A 245 5.38 -6.06 -4.21
N GLY A 246 4.87 -4.93 -3.74
CA GLY A 246 4.91 -3.66 -4.45
C GLY A 246 6.27 -2.97 -4.44
N ILE A 247 6.53 -2.19 -5.49
CA ILE A 247 7.76 -1.37 -5.64
C ILE A 247 7.76 -0.19 -4.65
N ASP A 248 6.59 0.24 -4.18
CA ASP A 248 6.41 1.22 -3.11
C ASP A 248 7.19 0.87 -1.84
N ARG A 249 7.45 -0.41 -1.61
CA ARG A 249 8.26 -0.87 -0.47
C ARG A 249 9.76 -0.70 -0.65
N LEU A 250 10.22 -0.28 -1.82
CA LEU A 250 11.63 -0.15 -2.16
C LEU A 250 12.05 1.29 -2.51
N VAL A 251 11.16 2.09 -3.09
CA VAL A 251 11.56 3.36 -3.71
C VAL A 251 10.90 4.60 -3.07
N SER A 252 10.25 4.45 -1.91
CA SER A 252 9.62 5.56 -1.19
C SER A 252 10.63 6.65 -0.79
N ASN A 253 11.82 6.24 -0.33
CA ASN A 253 12.91 7.16 0.03
C ASN A 253 13.88 7.46 -1.12
N ARG A 254 13.53 7.13 -2.37
CA ARG A 254 14.39 7.45 -3.51
C ARG A 254 14.63 8.96 -3.66
N PRO A 255 13.63 9.84 -3.52
CA PRO A 255 13.86 11.29 -3.53
C PRO A 255 14.80 11.76 -2.42
N LEU A 256 14.71 11.16 -1.22
CA LEU A 256 15.60 11.46 -0.11
C LEU A 256 17.05 11.02 -0.39
N TYR A 257 17.21 9.84 -1.00
CA TYR A 257 18.51 9.31 -1.39
C TYR A 257 19.19 10.18 -2.45
N ASP A 258 18.45 10.57 -3.49
CA ASP A 258 18.97 11.41 -4.56
C ASP A 258 19.43 12.77 -4.00
N LEU A 259 18.66 13.38 -3.11
CA LEU A 259 19.07 14.59 -2.39
C LEU A 259 20.35 14.37 -1.56
N ALA A 260 20.44 13.26 -0.83
CA ALA A 260 21.65 12.95 -0.04
C ALA A 260 22.90 12.75 -0.93
N LEU A 261 22.73 12.17 -2.12
CA LEU A 261 23.83 12.01 -3.07
C LEU A 261 24.43 13.34 -3.54
N GLU A 262 23.58 14.37 -3.75
CA GLU A 262 24.02 15.71 -4.14
C GLU A 262 24.96 16.35 -3.09
N HIS A 263 24.82 15.94 -1.82
CA HIS A 263 25.58 16.47 -0.69
C HIS A 263 26.67 15.52 -0.18
N ALA A 264 26.83 14.35 -0.80
CA ALA A 264 27.74 13.32 -0.36
C ALA A 264 29.20 13.67 -0.66
N ASP A 265 30.07 13.59 0.34
CA ASP A 265 31.52 13.67 0.13
C ASP A 265 32.05 12.36 -0.48
N LEU A 266 32.24 12.37 -1.78
CA LEU A 266 32.78 11.23 -2.53
C LEU A 266 34.30 11.02 -2.34
N SER A 267 34.99 11.94 -1.69
CA SER A 267 36.42 11.73 -1.31
C SER A 267 36.56 10.79 -0.12
N ASP A 268 35.54 10.74 0.77
CA ASP A 268 35.47 9.78 1.88
C ASP A 268 35.22 8.34 1.38
N PRO A 269 36.14 7.41 1.61
CA PRO A 269 35.95 6.02 1.19
C PRO A 269 34.78 5.32 1.88
N ARG A 270 34.41 5.72 3.11
CA ARG A 270 33.25 5.16 3.83
C ARG A 270 31.94 5.55 3.14
N THR A 271 31.80 6.82 2.76
CA THR A 271 30.64 7.32 2.02
C THR A 271 30.47 6.58 0.68
N ARG A 272 31.56 6.35 -0.07
CA ARG A 272 31.51 5.55 -1.31
C ARG A 272 31.05 4.11 -1.07
N GLN A 273 31.53 3.47 0.01
CA GLN A 273 31.12 2.09 0.35
C GLN A 273 29.63 2.03 0.73
N GLU A 274 29.13 2.99 1.49
CA GLU A 274 27.70 3.04 1.83
C GLU A 274 26.82 3.28 0.61
N ILE A 275 27.20 4.19 -0.29
CA ILE A 275 26.52 4.40 -1.57
C ILE A 275 26.48 3.10 -2.37
N ALA A 276 27.61 2.39 -2.49
CA ALA A 276 27.67 1.11 -3.19
C ALA A 276 26.74 0.06 -2.56
N ALA A 277 26.68 0.02 -1.22
CA ALA A 277 25.77 -0.90 -0.50
C ALA A 277 24.30 -0.54 -0.73
N ILE A 278 23.93 0.75 -0.72
CA ILE A 278 22.56 1.21 -0.98
C ILE A 278 22.16 0.92 -2.43
N GLU A 279 23.00 1.25 -3.41
CA GLU A 279 22.74 0.95 -4.82
C GLU A 279 22.59 -0.55 -5.07
N THR A 280 23.41 -1.38 -4.41
CA THR A 280 23.26 -2.83 -4.44
C THR A 280 21.90 -3.24 -3.85
N GLY A 281 21.50 -2.62 -2.74
CA GLY A 281 20.21 -2.86 -2.11
C GLY A 281 19.02 -2.54 -3.01
N TYR A 282 19.05 -1.41 -3.70
CA TYR A 282 18.03 -1.05 -4.70
C TYR A 282 17.97 -2.06 -5.85
N ARG A 283 19.12 -2.47 -6.38
CA ARG A 283 19.18 -3.47 -7.46
C ARG A 283 18.60 -4.82 -7.03
N LEU A 284 19.00 -5.32 -5.87
CA LEU A 284 18.49 -6.59 -5.33
C LEU A 284 16.98 -6.50 -5.05
N GLY A 285 16.53 -5.45 -4.38
CA GLY A 285 15.10 -5.23 -4.10
C GLY A 285 14.28 -5.16 -5.38
N ARG A 286 14.75 -4.44 -6.41
CA ARG A 286 14.10 -4.37 -7.72
C ARG A 286 14.00 -5.74 -8.38
N LEU A 287 15.06 -6.55 -8.36
CA LEU A 287 15.02 -7.91 -8.90
C LEU A 287 14.01 -8.79 -8.16
N MET A 288 13.88 -8.65 -6.83
CA MET A 288 12.88 -9.38 -6.06
C MET A 288 11.46 -8.94 -6.45
N VAL A 289 11.19 -7.64 -6.53
CA VAL A 289 9.89 -7.12 -6.94
C VAL A 289 9.53 -7.57 -8.37
N TYR A 290 10.45 -7.45 -9.32
CA TYR A 290 10.25 -7.87 -10.71
C TYR A 290 9.98 -9.37 -10.81
N ARG A 291 10.75 -10.19 -10.08
CA ARG A 291 10.52 -11.63 -10.01
C ARG A 291 9.10 -11.97 -9.54
N GLY A 292 8.62 -11.27 -8.51
CA GLY A 292 7.24 -11.40 -8.04
C GLY A 292 6.22 -11.01 -9.11
N ALA A 293 6.41 -9.86 -9.75
CA ALA A 293 5.52 -9.34 -10.80
C ALA A 293 5.48 -10.21 -12.07
N LEU A 294 6.55 -10.96 -12.36
CA LEU A 294 6.63 -11.93 -13.44
C LEU A 294 6.07 -13.32 -13.06
N GLY A 295 5.48 -13.46 -11.87
CA GLY A 295 4.94 -14.74 -11.40
C GLY A 295 6.01 -15.81 -11.10
N GLN A 296 7.27 -15.42 -10.93
CA GLN A 296 8.40 -16.31 -10.68
C GLN A 296 8.70 -16.48 -9.18
N GLY A 297 7.92 -15.83 -8.31
CA GLY A 297 7.97 -16.02 -6.87
C GLY A 297 7.11 -17.21 -6.45
N GLY A 298 7.58 -18.01 -5.49
CA GLY A 298 6.76 -19.02 -4.84
C GLY A 298 5.77 -18.40 -3.83
N ALA A 299 5.00 -19.26 -3.17
CA ALA A 299 4.15 -18.84 -2.05
C ALA A 299 5.00 -18.09 -1.01
N ASP A 300 4.42 -17.08 -0.41
CA ASP A 300 5.07 -16.24 0.61
C ASP A 300 6.34 -15.47 0.15
N PHE A 301 6.71 -15.51 -1.14
CA PHE A 301 7.85 -14.75 -1.66
C PHE A 301 7.71 -13.25 -1.41
N SER A 302 6.49 -12.71 -1.49
CA SER A 302 6.20 -11.31 -1.19
C SER A 302 6.55 -10.90 0.25
N ALA A 303 6.50 -11.85 1.21
CA ALA A 303 6.91 -11.58 2.58
C ALA A 303 8.42 -11.32 2.69
N GLY A 304 9.24 -12.09 1.98
CA GLY A 304 10.69 -11.87 1.89
C GLY A 304 11.03 -10.58 1.16
N THR A 305 10.35 -10.31 0.05
CA THR A 305 10.51 -9.07 -0.71
C THR A 305 10.21 -7.85 0.16
N LYS A 306 9.06 -7.84 0.85
CA LYS A 306 8.68 -6.74 1.74
C LYS A 306 9.66 -6.56 2.88
N ALA A 307 10.06 -7.61 3.58
CA ALA A 307 11.02 -7.53 4.68
C ALA A 307 12.35 -6.90 4.22
N TYR A 308 12.88 -7.36 3.09
CA TYR A 308 14.13 -6.85 2.52
C TYR A 308 14.01 -5.37 2.11
N CYS A 309 13.00 -5.04 1.31
CA CYS A 309 12.83 -3.70 0.75
C CYS A 309 12.59 -2.65 1.84
N THR A 310 11.74 -2.94 2.83
CA THR A 310 11.43 -1.96 3.88
C THR A 310 12.58 -1.75 4.87
N GLU A 311 13.42 -2.75 5.11
CA GLU A 311 14.66 -2.57 5.88
C GLU A 311 15.72 -1.79 5.08
N HIS A 312 15.71 -1.94 3.76
CA HIS A 312 16.54 -1.12 2.88
C HIS A 312 16.13 0.36 2.96
N GLU A 313 14.83 0.68 2.94
CA GLU A 313 14.32 2.05 3.10
C GLU A 313 14.80 2.70 4.42
N GLN A 314 14.85 1.95 5.51
CA GLN A 314 15.44 2.47 6.77
C GLN A 314 16.94 2.77 6.65
N ARG A 315 17.70 1.92 5.95
CA ARG A 315 19.13 2.17 5.69
C ARG A 315 19.34 3.43 4.85
N VAL A 316 18.47 3.66 3.86
CA VAL A 316 18.49 4.89 3.05
C VAL A 316 18.26 6.11 3.93
N ALA A 317 17.25 6.09 4.80
CA ALA A 317 16.97 7.20 5.71
C ALA A 317 18.15 7.48 6.66
N GLN A 318 18.79 6.43 7.21
CA GLN A 318 19.97 6.54 8.06
C GLN A 318 21.18 7.14 7.31
N PHE A 319 21.41 6.70 6.07
CA PHE A 319 22.44 7.26 5.20
C PHE A 319 22.19 8.75 4.94
N ALA A 320 20.96 9.12 4.57
CA ALA A 320 20.61 10.51 4.30
C ALA A 320 20.80 11.39 5.55
N ALA A 321 20.34 10.91 6.72
CA ALA A 321 20.55 11.61 7.99
C ALA A 321 22.03 11.87 8.28
N ARG A 322 22.88 10.88 8.04
CA ARG A 322 24.33 10.99 8.25
C ARG A 322 24.98 11.97 7.26
N VAL A 323 24.66 11.88 5.98
CA VAL A 323 25.26 12.72 4.94
C VAL A 323 24.85 14.17 5.08
N LEU A 324 23.55 14.41 5.31
CA LEU A 324 23.01 15.75 5.45
C LEU A 324 23.35 16.41 6.81
N GLY A 325 23.71 15.61 7.83
CA GLY A 325 24.07 16.10 9.15
C GLY A 325 23.00 17.02 9.75
N PRO A 326 23.35 18.22 10.26
CA PRO A 326 22.39 19.15 10.83
C PRO A 326 21.28 19.58 9.85
N ALA A 327 21.54 19.62 8.54
CA ALA A 327 20.54 19.95 7.54
C ALA A 327 19.40 18.90 7.48
N ALA A 328 19.64 17.67 7.96
CA ALA A 328 18.60 16.64 8.08
C ALA A 328 17.50 16.97 9.11
N THR A 329 17.71 17.97 9.97
CA THR A 329 16.75 18.38 10.99
C THR A 329 16.03 19.69 10.66
N VAL A 330 16.30 20.27 9.49
CA VAL A 330 15.77 21.57 9.07
C VAL A 330 14.76 21.39 7.94
N GLY A 331 13.70 22.19 7.94
CA GLY A 331 12.61 22.10 6.98
C GLY A 331 11.65 20.96 7.30
N GLU A 332 10.80 20.59 6.34
CA GLU A 332 9.75 19.57 6.55
C GLU A 332 10.07 18.27 5.84
N ALA A 333 10.44 18.32 4.57
CA ALA A 333 10.52 17.16 3.70
C ALA A 333 11.54 16.10 4.18
N VAL A 334 12.77 16.52 4.50
CA VAL A 334 13.85 15.60 4.90
C VAL A 334 13.61 14.99 6.28
N PRO A 335 13.33 15.79 7.35
CA PRO A 335 12.99 15.24 8.65
C PRO A 335 11.78 14.29 8.59
N ASN A 336 10.75 14.64 7.81
CA ASN A 336 9.55 13.83 7.66
C ASN A 336 9.88 12.46 7.07
N SER A 337 10.65 12.38 5.98
CA SER A 337 11.03 11.10 5.38
C SER A 337 11.88 10.25 6.32
N ILE A 338 12.83 10.86 7.04
CA ILE A 338 13.67 10.14 7.99
C ILE A 338 12.84 9.59 9.16
N CYS A 339 11.95 10.40 9.73
CA CYS A 339 11.10 10.00 10.85
C CYS A 339 10.00 9.00 10.44
N TYR A 340 9.55 9.03 9.18
CA TYR A 340 8.57 8.09 8.67
C TYR A 340 9.16 6.70 8.36
N ALA A 341 10.45 6.61 8.02
CA ALA A 341 11.08 5.37 7.59
C ALA A 341 10.86 4.14 8.52
N PRO A 342 10.80 4.26 9.86
CA PRO A 342 10.43 3.15 10.73
C PRO A 342 9.06 2.52 10.41
N ALA A 343 8.09 3.30 9.93
CA ALA A 343 6.75 2.82 9.62
C ALA A 343 6.75 1.76 8.50
N TYR A 344 7.69 1.83 7.55
CA TYR A 344 7.78 0.84 6.47
C TYR A 344 7.96 -0.59 6.98
N THR A 345 8.68 -0.80 8.08
CA THR A 345 8.89 -2.13 8.66
C THR A 345 7.73 -2.59 9.55
N ILE A 346 6.74 -1.72 9.78
CA ILE A 346 5.58 -1.99 10.65
C ILE A 346 4.33 -2.28 9.81
N GLN A 347 3.99 -1.39 8.87
CA GLN A 347 2.76 -1.46 8.06
C GLN A 347 2.76 -2.66 7.09
N GLY A 348 1.59 -3.20 6.74
CA GLY A 348 1.47 -4.34 5.80
C GLY A 348 2.02 -5.66 6.35
N GLY A 349 2.12 -5.79 7.67
CA GLY A 349 2.77 -6.85 8.42
C GLY A 349 4.19 -6.47 8.84
N THR A 350 4.45 -6.53 10.15
CA THR A 350 5.77 -6.19 10.69
C THR A 350 6.86 -7.11 10.15
N SER A 351 8.12 -6.62 10.11
CA SER A 351 9.26 -7.45 9.72
C SER A 351 9.38 -8.72 10.58
N ALA A 352 8.99 -8.68 11.86
CA ALA A 352 8.95 -9.86 12.73
C ALA A 352 7.90 -10.88 12.25
N ILE A 353 6.66 -10.43 11.98
CA ILE A 353 5.60 -11.31 11.44
C ILE A 353 6.01 -11.90 10.08
N LEU A 354 6.64 -11.11 9.21
CA LEU A 354 7.10 -11.60 7.90
C LEU A 354 8.20 -12.65 8.05
N ARG A 355 9.13 -12.48 9.00
CA ARG A 355 10.16 -13.48 9.31
C ARG A 355 9.56 -14.76 9.89
N ASN A 356 8.52 -14.66 10.73
CA ASN A 356 7.81 -15.84 11.20
C ASN A 356 7.13 -16.59 10.06
N ILE A 357 6.48 -15.87 9.11
CA ILE A 357 5.91 -16.48 7.91
C ILE A 357 6.99 -17.22 7.10
N LEU A 358 8.14 -16.58 6.88
CA LEU A 358 9.26 -17.21 6.16
C LEU A 358 9.82 -18.42 6.91
N GLY A 359 10.04 -18.30 8.21
CA GLY A 359 10.52 -19.38 9.05
C GLY A 359 9.57 -20.58 9.03
N GLU A 360 8.30 -20.36 9.35
CA GLU A 360 7.33 -21.44 9.50
C GLU A 360 6.88 -22.05 8.15
N ARG A 361 6.61 -21.21 7.12
CA ARG A 361 5.99 -21.71 5.88
C ARG A 361 7.00 -22.03 4.78
N VAL A 362 8.09 -21.25 4.68
CA VAL A 362 9.09 -21.45 3.62
C VAL A 362 10.20 -22.38 4.10
N LEU A 363 10.75 -22.13 5.30
CA LEU A 363 11.84 -22.93 5.88
C LEU A 363 11.36 -24.10 6.70
N GLN A 364 10.03 -24.20 6.98
CA GLN A 364 9.40 -25.27 7.77
C GLN A 364 10.01 -25.45 9.17
N LEU A 365 10.46 -24.34 9.76
CA LEU A 365 10.94 -24.32 11.14
C LEU A 365 9.78 -24.52 12.11
N PRO A 366 10.04 -25.00 13.34
CA PRO A 366 9.05 -25.11 14.38
C PRO A 366 8.37 -23.76 14.66
N ARG A 367 7.08 -23.80 14.94
CA ARG A 367 6.35 -22.60 15.37
C ARG A 367 6.82 -22.13 16.72
N GLU A 368 6.81 -20.82 16.94
CA GLU A 368 7.03 -20.27 18.27
C GLU A 368 5.99 -20.83 19.28
N PRO A 369 6.40 -21.15 20.51
CA PRO A 369 5.48 -21.50 21.57
C PRO A 369 4.49 -20.35 21.79
N ARG A 370 3.21 -20.69 21.98
CA ARG A 370 2.17 -19.70 22.30
C ARG A 370 2.12 -19.44 23.79
#